data_42986e401642f29a4c5253420ed9c8c1
#
_entry.id   42986e401642f29a4c5253420ed9c8c1
#
_cell.length_a   1.000
_cell.length_b   1.000
_cell.length_c   1.000
_cell.angle_alpha   90.00
_cell.angle_beta   90.00
_cell.angle_gamma   90.00
#
_symmetry.space_group_name_H-M   'P 1'
#
loop_
_entity.id
_entity.type
_entity.pdbx_description
1 polymer ?
#
loop_
_entity_poly.entity_id
_entity_poly.type
_entity_poly.pdbx_seq_one_letter_code
_entity_poly.pdbx_strand_id
1 'polypeptide(L)'
;MIAPVTTAIGRRGRPGTGIAERLDALDEVLGLARGRLDDDVVARAERIADKAGARLRLGAAHTVVALAGATGGGKSSLFNAVAGEAVSTVGMRRPTTGVAHAVVWGGQDAGPLLDWLDVPRRHVLPRPGPGPDPELDGLVLLDLPDVDSVQHGHRLEADRLIERVDLLVWVLDPQKYADSAVHDRYLAPLAAHADVMLVVLNQVDRLPAAARQGCLTDLRGLLDREGLRAVPVLPASARTGEGLGELRGELARRVAAKQASVRRLEADLSALTATLEESCDDTSRAAVDRRGLDELVTALADAAGADVIAGAVARSHRLRAGLATGWPFTRWRSRLRLDPARRLRLRDNPSELVRTSLPQASAVQRAQVDSALRQVGHQASEGLPEPGATAVRRAATDHRDDLPDLLDRVVAGTDLGLGRRPVWWRVVNVLQWLLATVAVAGAL
;
A
#
# COMPACT_ATOMS: atom_id res chain seq x y z
N MET A 1 9.14 4.17 17.44
CA MET A 1 8.19 3.88 16.33
C MET A 1 8.75 4.30 14.95
N ILE A 2 10.09 4.40 14.80
CA ILE A 2 10.81 4.70 13.54
C ILE A 2 11.26 3.39 12.83
N ALA A 3 11.21 2.25 13.51
CA ALA A 3 11.60 0.95 12.97
C ALA A 3 10.87 0.50 11.68
N PRO A 4 9.58 0.80 11.42
CA PRO A 4 8.94 0.35 10.19
C PRO A 4 9.41 1.07 8.93
N VAL A 5 9.79 2.36 9.00
CA VAL A 5 10.27 3.11 7.82
C VAL A 5 11.62 2.58 7.36
N THR A 6 12.55 2.37 8.29
CA THR A 6 13.88 1.80 7.97
C THR A 6 13.79 0.36 7.47
N THR A 7 12.77 -0.40 7.91
CA THR A 7 12.55 -1.79 7.44
C THR A 7 11.90 -1.82 6.05
N ALA A 8 11.05 -0.85 5.71
CA ALA A 8 10.46 -0.71 4.37
C ALA A 8 11.53 -0.24 3.35
N ILE A 9 12.39 0.72 3.74
CA ILE A 9 13.50 1.21 2.90
C ILE A 9 14.63 0.16 2.84
N GLY A 10 14.91 -0.57 3.92
CA GLY A 10 15.94 -1.61 4.01
C GLY A 10 15.61 -2.93 3.32
N ARG A 11 14.41 -3.10 2.77
CA ARG A 11 14.18 -4.04 1.67
C ARG A 11 14.77 -3.43 0.40
N ARG A 12 16.11 -3.29 0.37
CA ARG A 12 16.87 -3.04 -0.85
C ARG A 12 16.26 -3.91 -1.92
N GLY A 13 15.72 -3.29 -2.98
CA GLY A 13 15.21 -4.04 -4.11
C GLY A 13 16.27 -5.06 -4.49
N ARG A 14 16.05 -6.33 -4.18
CA ARG A 14 16.91 -7.38 -4.66
C ARG A 14 17.01 -7.16 -6.15
N PRO A 15 18.17 -7.25 -6.79
CA PRO A 15 18.26 -7.21 -8.23
C PRO A 15 17.32 -8.29 -8.76
N GLY A 16 16.19 -7.86 -9.38
CA GLY A 16 15.08 -8.73 -9.77
C GLY A 16 13.71 -8.33 -9.23
N THR A 17 13.61 -7.35 -8.32
CA THR A 17 12.32 -6.82 -7.85
C THR A 17 11.64 -6.08 -9.00
N GLY A 18 10.47 -6.55 -9.43
CA GLY A 18 9.70 -5.95 -10.51
C GLY A 18 9.26 -4.52 -10.18
N ILE A 19 9.02 -3.71 -11.21
CA ILE A 19 8.56 -2.32 -11.04
C ILE A 19 7.28 -2.23 -10.20
N ALA A 20 6.40 -3.23 -10.26
CA ALA A 20 5.18 -3.31 -9.47
C ALA A 20 5.48 -3.33 -7.96
N GLU A 21 6.36 -4.20 -7.51
CA GLU A 21 6.74 -4.29 -6.10
C GLU A 21 7.42 -3.00 -5.59
N ARG A 22 8.19 -2.32 -6.47
CA ARG A 22 8.80 -1.03 -6.13
C ARG A 22 7.77 0.09 -6.00
N LEU A 23 6.72 0.07 -6.81
CA LEU A 23 5.60 1.02 -6.73
C LEU A 23 4.74 0.77 -5.49
N ASP A 24 4.51 -0.49 -5.13
CA ASP A 24 3.78 -0.83 -3.90
C ASP A 24 4.57 -0.41 -2.65
N ALA A 25 5.89 -0.62 -2.67
CA ALA A 25 6.77 -0.12 -1.61
C ALA A 25 6.78 1.42 -1.53
N LEU A 26 6.70 2.12 -2.70
CA LEU A 26 6.59 3.58 -2.74
C LEU A 26 5.29 4.07 -2.10
N ASP A 27 4.16 3.41 -2.35
CA ASP A 27 2.87 3.77 -1.72
C ASP A 27 2.92 3.60 -0.19
N GLU A 28 3.55 2.52 0.29
CA GLU A 28 3.77 2.31 1.73
C GLU A 28 4.64 3.42 2.34
N VAL A 29 5.74 3.77 1.65
CA VAL A 29 6.62 4.87 2.07
C VAL A 29 5.87 6.21 2.07
N LEU A 30 5.07 6.51 1.05
CA LEU A 30 4.27 7.74 0.99
C LEU A 30 3.30 7.87 2.16
N GLY A 31 2.66 6.76 2.56
CA GLY A 31 1.79 6.74 3.75
C GLY A 31 2.52 7.12 5.03
N LEU A 32 3.82 6.82 5.13
CA LEU A 32 4.65 7.13 6.29
C LEU A 32 5.37 8.49 6.18
N ALA A 33 5.63 8.96 4.96
CA ALA A 33 6.45 10.15 4.67
C ALA A 33 5.72 11.47 4.89
N ARG A 34 4.40 11.49 4.71
CA ARG A 34 3.59 12.70 4.84
C ARG A 34 3.75 13.36 6.21
N GLY A 35 4.14 14.62 6.21
CA GLY A 35 4.41 15.39 7.43
C GLY A 35 5.69 14.97 8.18
N ARG A 36 6.55 14.12 7.60
CA ARG A 36 7.82 13.67 8.17
C ARG A 36 9.03 13.91 7.27
N LEU A 37 8.80 14.04 5.96
CA LEU A 37 9.80 14.41 4.97
C LEU A 37 9.41 15.74 4.33
N ASP A 38 10.35 16.33 3.59
CA ASP A 38 10.11 17.56 2.83
C ASP A 38 8.95 17.39 1.85
N ASP A 39 8.06 18.40 1.81
CA ASP A 39 6.88 18.39 0.96
C ASP A 39 7.23 18.23 -0.52
N ASP A 40 8.35 18.77 -0.97
CA ASP A 40 8.83 18.66 -2.36
C ASP A 40 9.20 17.20 -2.70
N VAL A 41 9.81 16.47 -1.76
CA VAL A 41 10.16 15.05 -1.93
C VAL A 41 8.89 14.21 -1.96
N VAL A 42 7.95 14.48 -1.06
CA VAL A 42 6.65 13.79 -1.03
C VAL A 42 5.87 14.06 -2.32
N ALA A 43 5.76 15.30 -2.76
CA ALA A 43 5.08 15.67 -4.00
C ALA A 43 5.72 15.03 -5.24
N ARG A 44 7.06 14.89 -5.27
CA ARG A 44 7.76 14.18 -6.34
C ARG A 44 7.42 12.70 -6.33
N ALA A 45 7.38 12.07 -5.17
CA ALA A 45 7.03 10.67 -5.00
C ALA A 45 5.58 10.38 -5.43
N GLU A 46 4.63 11.25 -5.04
CA GLU A 46 3.23 11.18 -5.47
C GLU A 46 3.08 11.28 -6.98
N ARG A 47 3.77 12.22 -7.62
CA ARG A 47 3.74 12.34 -9.10
C ARG A 47 4.27 11.08 -9.81
N ILE A 48 5.26 10.40 -9.25
CA ILE A 48 5.78 9.14 -9.81
C ILE A 48 4.76 8.03 -9.63
N ALA A 49 4.15 7.90 -8.44
CA ALA A 49 3.12 6.92 -8.15
C ALA A 49 1.88 7.09 -9.06
N ASP A 50 1.43 8.33 -9.25
CA ASP A 50 0.30 8.66 -10.12
C ASP A 50 0.55 8.31 -11.58
N LYS A 51 1.76 8.61 -12.11
CA LYS A 51 2.15 8.25 -13.47
C LYS A 51 2.15 6.76 -13.73
N ALA A 52 2.41 5.97 -12.70
CA ALA A 52 2.51 4.52 -12.83
C ALA A 52 1.16 3.86 -13.10
N GLY A 53 0.08 4.30 -12.46
CA GLY A 53 -1.27 3.77 -12.64
C GLY A 53 -1.40 2.26 -12.39
N ALA A 54 -2.63 1.77 -12.28
CA ALA A 54 -2.91 0.34 -12.05
C ALA A 54 -2.42 -0.56 -13.21
N ARG A 55 -2.53 -0.06 -14.45
CA ARG A 55 -2.15 -0.80 -15.66
C ARG A 55 -0.65 -1.15 -15.69
N LEU A 56 0.20 -0.21 -15.26
CA LEU A 56 1.65 -0.43 -15.24
C LEU A 56 2.08 -1.43 -14.17
N ARG A 57 1.38 -1.45 -13.03
CA ARG A 57 1.63 -2.42 -11.95
C ARG A 57 1.35 -3.86 -12.39
N LEU A 58 0.32 -4.07 -13.24
CA LEU A 58 -0.08 -5.39 -13.70
C LEU A 58 0.74 -5.91 -14.89
N GLY A 59 1.34 -5.02 -15.68
CA GLY A 59 1.99 -5.44 -16.90
C GLY A 59 2.95 -4.42 -17.50
N ALA A 60 3.85 -3.87 -16.69
CA ALA A 60 4.87 -2.93 -17.16
C ALA A 60 5.73 -3.50 -18.30
N ALA A 61 6.00 -4.81 -18.25
CA ALA A 61 6.81 -5.51 -19.23
C ALA A 61 6.06 -5.82 -20.56
N HIS A 62 4.74 -5.60 -20.59
CA HIS A 62 3.91 -6.00 -21.70
C HIS A 62 3.26 -4.81 -22.41
N THR A 63 3.29 -4.84 -23.75
CA THR A 63 2.54 -3.92 -24.60
C THR A 63 1.33 -4.66 -25.16
N VAL A 64 0.13 -4.23 -24.77
CA VAL A 64 -1.12 -4.86 -25.21
C VAL A 64 -1.64 -4.18 -26.47
N VAL A 65 -1.76 -4.94 -27.52
CA VAL A 65 -2.31 -4.52 -28.81
C VAL A 65 -3.57 -5.32 -29.11
N ALA A 66 -4.67 -4.65 -29.44
CA ALA A 66 -5.91 -5.32 -29.81
C ALA A 66 -6.26 -5.12 -31.28
N LEU A 67 -6.65 -6.21 -31.93
CA LEU A 67 -7.24 -6.17 -33.26
C LEU A 67 -8.77 -6.05 -33.12
N ALA A 68 -9.32 -4.93 -33.61
CA ALA A 68 -10.75 -4.66 -33.64
C ALA A 68 -11.24 -4.49 -35.08
N GLY A 69 -12.53 -4.61 -35.29
CA GLY A 69 -13.13 -4.40 -36.61
C GLY A 69 -14.37 -5.28 -36.83
N ALA A 70 -15.06 -5.07 -37.97
CA ALA A 70 -16.29 -5.75 -38.27
C ALA A 70 -16.06 -7.23 -38.67
N THR A 71 -17.17 -8.00 -38.63
CA THR A 71 -17.20 -9.38 -39.06
C THR A 71 -16.76 -9.50 -40.52
N GLY A 72 -15.82 -10.41 -40.78
CA GLY A 72 -15.32 -10.67 -42.14
C GLY A 72 -14.15 -9.79 -42.59
N GLY A 73 -13.72 -8.80 -41.80
CA GLY A 73 -12.54 -7.97 -42.07
C GLY A 73 -11.21 -8.73 -42.03
N GLY A 74 -11.21 -9.97 -41.54
CA GLY A 74 -10.05 -10.83 -41.47
C GLY A 74 -9.16 -10.64 -40.27
N LYS A 75 -9.69 -10.17 -39.11
CA LYS A 75 -8.97 -9.98 -37.84
C LYS A 75 -8.21 -11.24 -37.42
N SER A 76 -8.93 -12.37 -37.25
CA SER A 76 -8.33 -13.64 -36.82
C SER A 76 -7.30 -14.19 -37.85
N SER A 77 -7.52 -13.95 -39.17
CA SER A 77 -6.52 -14.28 -40.17
C SER A 77 -5.27 -13.42 -40.03
N LEU A 78 -5.42 -12.12 -39.83
CA LEU A 78 -4.32 -11.18 -39.59
C LEU A 78 -3.58 -11.49 -38.27
N PHE A 79 -4.33 -11.81 -37.24
CA PHE A 79 -3.80 -12.25 -35.95
C PHE A 79 -2.88 -13.48 -36.12
N ASN A 80 -3.37 -14.53 -36.77
CA ASN A 80 -2.58 -15.73 -37.04
C ASN A 80 -1.36 -15.45 -37.96
N ALA A 81 -1.51 -14.58 -38.95
CA ALA A 81 -0.43 -14.20 -39.85
C ALA A 81 0.67 -13.39 -39.11
N VAL A 82 0.30 -12.54 -38.15
CA VAL A 82 1.26 -11.83 -37.29
C VAL A 82 1.88 -12.81 -36.31
N ALA A 83 1.12 -13.73 -35.73
CA ALA A 83 1.64 -14.74 -34.80
C ALA A 83 2.57 -15.74 -35.50
N GLY A 84 2.40 -15.97 -36.81
CA GLY A 84 3.13 -17.00 -37.55
C GLY A 84 2.58 -18.40 -37.35
N GLU A 85 1.52 -18.56 -36.58
CA GLU A 85 0.86 -19.82 -36.21
C GLU A 85 -0.66 -19.70 -36.24
N ALA A 86 -1.36 -20.82 -36.43
CA ALA A 86 -2.83 -20.87 -36.45
C ALA A 86 -3.38 -20.98 -34.99
N VAL A 87 -3.40 -19.88 -34.27
CA VAL A 87 -3.84 -19.80 -32.87
C VAL A 87 -5.35 -19.53 -32.74
N SER A 88 -5.85 -18.54 -33.48
CA SER A 88 -7.28 -18.22 -33.53
C SER A 88 -7.99 -18.99 -34.61
N THR A 89 -9.22 -19.47 -34.32
CA THR A 89 -10.02 -20.23 -35.27
C THR A 89 -10.54 -19.32 -36.36
N VAL A 90 -10.12 -19.57 -37.58
CA VAL A 90 -10.62 -18.89 -38.79
C VAL A 90 -11.75 -19.74 -39.39
N GLY A 91 -12.99 -19.21 -39.46
CA GLY A 91 -14.12 -19.97 -39.99
C GLY A 91 -15.05 -19.14 -40.88
N MET A 92 -15.70 -19.83 -41.86
CA MET A 92 -16.71 -19.20 -42.73
C MET A 92 -18.10 -19.11 -42.06
N ARG A 93 -18.31 -19.77 -40.90
CA ARG A 93 -19.58 -19.71 -40.16
C ARG A 93 -19.54 -18.59 -39.11
N ARG A 94 -20.51 -17.69 -39.12
CA ARG A 94 -20.65 -16.52 -38.24
C ARG A 94 -21.43 -16.86 -36.98
N PRO A 95 -21.08 -16.32 -35.78
CA PRO A 95 -19.84 -15.61 -35.44
C PRO A 95 -18.68 -16.56 -35.18
N THR A 96 -17.46 -16.22 -35.62
CA THR A 96 -16.25 -17.08 -35.56
C THR A 96 -15.53 -16.94 -34.23
N THR A 97 -15.48 -15.74 -33.63
CA THR A 97 -14.75 -15.44 -32.39
C THR A 97 -15.76 -14.91 -31.35
N GLY A 98 -16.14 -15.76 -30.42
CA GLY A 98 -17.07 -15.41 -29.35
C GLY A 98 -16.37 -14.93 -28.08
N VAL A 99 -15.06 -15.10 -27.95
CA VAL A 99 -14.24 -14.77 -26.77
C VAL A 99 -12.88 -14.27 -27.26
N ALA A 100 -12.32 -13.30 -26.60
CA ALA A 100 -11.00 -12.75 -26.93
C ALA A 100 -9.89 -13.82 -26.84
N HIS A 101 -8.98 -13.80 -27.81
CA HIS A 101 -7.78 -14.66 -27.86
C HIS A 101 -6.54 -13.80 -27.67
N ALA A 102 -5.57 -14.26 -26.91
CA ALA A 102 -4.28 -13.61 -26.73
C ALA A 102 -3.13 -14.45 -27.25
N VAL A 103 -2.19 -13.80 -27.90
CA VAL A 103 -0.83 -14.34 -28.13
C VAL A 103 0.16 -13.46 -27.41
N VAL A 104 1.07 -14.08 -26.66
CA VAL A 104 2.11 -13.43 -25.87
C VAL A 104 3.47 -13.78 -26.45
N TRP A 105 4.29 -12.79 -26.79
CA TRP A 105 5.68 -12.97 -27.17
C TRP A 105 6.59 -12.79 -25.97
N GLY A 106 7.52 -13.72 -25.77
CA GLY A 106 8.55 -13.67 -24.74
C GLY A 106 8.26 -14.54 -23.53
N GLY A 107 9.24 -14.55 -22.59
CA GLY A 107 9.22 -15.46 -21.45
C GLY A 107 8.69 -14.86 -20.14
N GLN A 108 8.20 -13.62 -20.15
CA GLN A 108 7.64 -12.99 -18.95
C GLN A 108 6.18 -13.41 -18.77
N ASP A 109 5.79 -13.63 -17.51
CA ASP A 109 4.42 -14.06 -17.18
C ASP A 109 3.42 -12.91 -17.41
N ALA A 110 2.56 -13.06 -18.41
CA ALA A 110 1.45 -12.17 -18.68
C ALA A 110 0.15 -12.59 -17.97
N GLY A 111 0.18 -13.64 -17.16
CA GLY A 111 -0.99 -14.22 -16.50
C GLY A 111 -1.82 -13.17 -15.72
N PRO A 112 -1.25 -12.45 -14.75
CA PRO A 112 -1.98 -11.43 -13.98
C PRO A 112 -2.60 -10.33 -14.84
N LEU A 113 -1.91 -9.92 -15.92
CA LEU A 113 -2.40 -8.93 -16.86
C LEU A 113 -3.59 -9.46 -17.65
N LEU A 114 -3.51 -10.70 -18.16
CA LEU A 114 -4.57 -11.34 -18.93
C LEU A 114 -5.77 -11.71 -18.06
N ASP A 115 -5.57 -12.00 -16.77
CA ASP A 115 -6.65 -12.16 -15.78
C ASP A 115 -7.39 -10.84 -15.56
N TRP A 116 -6.68 -9.73 -15.40
CA TRP A 116 -7.27 -8.41 -15.28
C TRP A 116 -8.04 -7.96 -16.52
N LEU A 117 -7.53 -8.34 -17.72
CA LEU A 117 -8.21 -8.11 -18.99
C LEU A 117 -9.37 -9.08 -19.21
N ASP A 118 -9.49 -10.15 -18.39
CA ASP A 118 -10.48 -11.22 -18.52
C ASP A 118 -10.40 -11.93 -19.89
N VAL A 119 -9.17 -12.25 -20.34
CA VAL A 119 -8.91 -12.97 -21.57
C VAL A 119 -8.61 -14.44 -21.25
N PRO A 120 -9.57 -15.36 -21.49
CA PRO A 120 -9.42 -16.77 -21.09
C PRO A 120 -8.57 -17.60 -22.04
N ARG A 121 -8.52 -17.24 -23.33
CA ARG A 121 -7.79 -18.01 -24.34
C ARG A 121 -6.43 -17.38 -24.58
N ARG A 122 -5.38 -18.08 -24.15
CA ARG A 122 -4.00 -17.59 -24.12
C ARG A 122 -3.07 -18.56 -24.81
N HIS A 123 -2.22 -18.05 -25.68
CA HIS A 123 -1.17 -18.80 -26.34
C HIS A 123 0.16 -18.07 -26.13
N VAL A 124 1.16 -18.75 -25.60
CA VAL A 124 2.49 -18.18 -25.38
C VAL A 124 3.40 -18.70 -26.49
N LEU A 125 3.89 -17.80 -27.29
CA LEU A 125 4.93 -18.14 -28.27
C LEU A 125 6.25 -18.29 -27.52
N PRO A 126 6.96 -19.43 -27.67
CA PRO A 126 8.27 -19.57 -27.06
C PRO A 126 9.17 -18.47 -27.57
N ARG A 127 10.10 -18.01 -26.73
CA ARG A 127 11.10 -17.02 -27.13
C ARG A 127 11.79 -17.52 -28.38
N PRO A 128 11.77 -16.81 -29.51
CA PRO A 128 12.47 -17.25 -30.68
C PRO A 128 13.95 -17.44 -30.31
N GLY A 129 14.54 -18.55 -30.77
CA GLY A 129 15.99 -18.65 -30.83
C GLY A 129 16.59 -17.47 -31.61
N PRO A 130 17.87 -17.46 -32.00
CA PRO A 130 18.47 -16.38 -32.78
C PRO A 130 17.83 -16.26 -34.18
N GLY A 131 16.57 -15.84 -34.21
CA GLY A 131 15.68 -15.68 -35.36
C GLY A 131 15.03 -14.30 -35.39
N PRO A 132 14.20 -13.96 -36.39
CA PRO A 132 13.90 -12.59 -36.81
C PRO A 132 13.01 -11.74 -35.93
N ASP A 133 12.52 -12.19 -34.75
CA ASP A 133 11.52 -11.45 -33.97
C ASP A 133 11.86 -11.11 -32.51
N PRO A 134 13.12 -10.79 -32.10
CA PRO A 134 13.40 -10.30 -30.77
C PRO A 134 12.76 -8.92 -30.50
N GLU A 135 12.35 -8.22 -31.52
CA GLU A 135 11.75 -6.89 -31.47
C GLU A 135 10.32 -6.88 -30.91
N LEU A 136 9.65 -8.06 -30.87
CA LEU A 136 8.30 -8.21 -30.35
C LEU A 136 8.26 -8.76 -28.93
N ASP A 137 9.39 -8.94 -28.25
CA ASP A 137 9.43 -9.44 -26.86
C ASP A 137 8.64 -8.52 -25.93
N GLY A 138 7.67 -9.08 -25.20
CA GLY A 138 6.72 -8.34 -24.38
C GLY A 138 5.46 -7.86 -25.10
N LEU A 139 5.25 -8.20 -26.38
CA LEU A 139 3.99 -7.97 -27.06
C LEU A 139 2.92 -8.94 -26.56
N VAL A 140 1.73 -8.42 -26.28
CA VAL A 140 0.48 -9.17 -26.09
C VAL A 140 -0.49 -8.72 -27.18
N LEU A 141 -0.73 -9.58 -28.16
CA LEU A 141 -1.69 -9.31 -29.23
C LEU A 141 -3.02 -9.98 -28.91
N LEU A 142 -4.11 -9.22 -29.01
CA LEU A 142 -5.47 -9.67 -28.75
C LEU A 142 -6.27 -9.71 -30.05
N ASP A 143 -6.97 -10.82 -30.29
CA ASP A 143 -8.02 -10.92 -31.31
C ASP A 143 -9.37 -10.72 -30.64
N LEU A 144 -9.98 -9.55 -30.83
CA LEU A 144 -11.25 -9.20 -30.20
C LEU A 144 -12.45 -9.81 -30.93
N PRO A 145 -13.57 -10.10 -30.22
CA PRO A 145 -14.85 -10.40 -30.86
C PRO A 145 -15.26 -9.30 -31.84
N ASP A 146 -16.13 -9.68 -32.78
CA ASP A 146 -16.64 -8.75 -33.80
C ASP A 146 -17.44 -7.62 -33.17
N VAL A 147 -17.08 -6.36 -33.44
CA VAL A 147 -17.73 -5.17 -32.90
C VAL A 147 -19.14 -4.95 -33.44
N ASP A 148 -19.45 -5.50 -34.65
CA ASP A 148 -20.76 -5.49 -35.27
C ASP A 148 -21.61 -6.73 -34.94
N SER A 149 -21.18 -7.54 -33.97
CA SER A 149 -21.93 -8.73 -33.53
C SER A 149 -23.33 -8.38 -33.05
N VAL A 150 -24.31 -9.18 -33.45
CA VAL A 150 -25.69 -9.11 -32.96
C VAL A 150 -25.81 -9.54 -31.48
N GLN A 151 -24.81 -10.24 -30.94
CA GLN A 151 -24.77 -10.65 -29.55
C GLN A 151 -24.24 -9.51 -28.67
N HIS A 152 -25.09 -8.99 -27.80
CA HIS A 152 -24.76 -7.88 -26.90
C HIS A 152 -23.51 -8.14 -26.04
N GLY A 153 -23.31 -9.39 -25.57
CA GLY A 153 -22.15 -9.77 -24.75
C GLY A 153 -20.81 -9.56 -25.46
N HIS A 154 -20.71 -9.96 -26.73
CA HIS A 154 -19.47 -9.81 -27.51
C HIS A 154 -19.10 -8.34 -27.74
N ARG A 155 -20.12 -7.50 -27.92
CA ARG A 155 -19.93 -6.06 -28.13
C ARG A 155 -19.42 -5.36 -26.86
N LEU A 156 -20.03 -5.67 -25.71
CA LEU A 156 -19.60 -5.13 -24.41
C LEU A 156 -18.17 -5.56 -24.06
N GLU A 157 -17.80 -6.80 -24.40
CA GLU A 157 -16.44 -7.30 -24.19
C GLU A 157 -15.43 -6.54 -25.06
N ALA A 158 -15.73 -6.32 -26.33
CA ALA A 158 -14.87 -5.54 -27.23
C ALA A 158 -14.72 -4.09 -26.73
N ASP A 159 -15.84 -3.42 -26.41
CA ASP A 159 -15.82 -2.03 -25.93
C ASP A 159 -14.99 -1.90 -24.65
N ARG A 160 -15.11 -2.83 -23.69
CA ARG A 160 -14.32 -2.85 -22.45
C ARG A 160 -12.82 -3.04 -22.70
N LEU A 161 -12.43 -3.89 -23.63
CA LEU A 161 -11.02 -4.17 -23.94
C LEU A 161 -10.38 -3.03 -24.70
N ILE A 162 -11.11 -2.36 -25.61
CA ILE A 162 -10.64 -1.18 -26.36
C ILE A 162 -10.10 -0.09 -25.42
N GLU A 163 -10.77 0.15 -24.29
CA GLU A 163 -10.36 1.17 -23.32
C GLU A 163 -9.09 0.79 -22.51
N ARG A 164 -8.68 -0.49 -22.55
CA ARG A 164 -7.62 -1.03 -21.68
C ARG A 164 -6.33 -1.41 -22.37
N VAL A 165 -6.26 -1.26 -23.69
CA VAL A 165 -5.10 -1.62 -24.49
C VAL A 165 -4.15 -0.44 -24.73
N ASP A 166 -2.88 -0.74 -25.02
CA ASP A 166 -1.87 0.27 -25.33
C ASP A 166 -1.92 0.73 -26.79
N LEU A 167 -2.42 -0.13 -27.70
CA LEU A 167 -2.63 0.18 -29.10
C LEU A 167 -3.87 -0.56 -29.61
N LEU A 168 -4.71 0.16 -30.33
CA LEU A 168 -5.87 -0.38 -31.02
C LEU A 168 -5.62 -0.42 -32.52
N VAL A 169 -5.67 -1.60 -33.10
CA VAL A 169 -5.53 -1.82 -34.54
C VAL A 169 -6.90 -2.10 -35.17
N TRP A 170 -7.42 -1.14 -35.91
CA TRP A 170 -8.67 -1.29 -36.63
C TRP A 170 -8.42 -2.01 -37.95
N VAL A 171 -8.99 -3.21 -38.09
CA VAL A 171 -8.88 -4.05 -39.29
C VAL A 171 -10.10 -3.83 -40.17
N LEU A 172 -9.90 -3.17 -41.27
CA LEU A 172 -10.89 -2.90 -42.31
C LEU A 172 -10.63 -3.75 -43.54
N ASP A 173 -11.65 -4.00 -44.34
CA ASP A 173 -11.55 -4.67 -45.63
C ASP A 173 -12.02 -3.77 -46.78
N PRO A 174 -11.61 -3.99 -48.01
CA PRO A 174 -11.95 -3.14 -49.15
C PRO A 174 -13.42 -3.07 -49.51
N GLN A 175 -14.26 -3.95 -48.97
CA GLN A 175 -15.70 -3.95 -49.24
C GLN A 175 -16.47 -3.13 -48.23
N LYS A 176 -15.93 -2.99 -47.00
CA LYS A 176 -16.61 -2.38 -45.88
C LYS A 176 -15.83 -1.25 -45.19
N TYR A 177 -14.69 -0.79 -45.75
CA TYR A 177 -13.91 0.25 -45.12
C TYR A 177 -14.66 1.58 -44.93
N ALA A 178 -15.70 1.83 -45.70
CA ALA A 178 -16.54 3.02 -45.62
C ALA A 178 -17.88 2.77 -44.89
N ASP A 179 -18.00 1.69 -44.10
CA ASP A 179 -19.21 1.38 -43.34
C ASP A 179 -19.43 2.46 -42.25
N SER A 180 -20.52 3.24 -42.40
CA SER A 180 -20.86 4.32 -41.49
C SER A 180 -21.02 3.83 -40.04
N ALA A 181 -21.53 2.61 -39.83
CA ALA A 181 -21.68 2.07 -38.47
C ALA A 181 -20.31 1.88 -37.74
N VAL A 182 -19.25 1.56 -38.48
CA VAL A 182 -17.90 1.48 -37.92
C VAL A 182 -17.33 2.88 -37.65
N HIS A 183 -17.51 3.79 -38.58
CA HIS A 183 -17.01 5.15 -38.52
C HIS A 183 -17.69 5.97 -37.39
N ASP A 184 -19.01 6.05 -37.43
CA ASP A 184 -19.78 6.90 -36.50
C ASP A 184 -19.74 6.36 -35.04
N ARG A 185 -19.69 5.05 -34.88
CA ARG A 185 -19.77 4.45 -33.57
C ARG A 185 -18.41 4.25 -32.88
N TYR A 186 -17.36 3.97 -33.64
CA TYR A 186 -16.07 3.61 -33.07
C TYR A 186 -14.95 4.55 -33.46
N LEU A 187 -14.73 4.83 -34.74
CA LEU A 187 -13.59 5.62 -35.18
C LEU A 187 -13.70 7.08 -34.78
N ALA A 188 -14.82 7.73 -35.09
CA ALA A 188 -15.02 9.14 -34.75
C ALA A 188 -15.02 9.44 -33.23
N PRO A 189 -15.67 8.65 -32.33
CA PRO A 189 -15.58 8.85 -30.90
C PRO A 189 -14.17 8.66 -30.32
N LEU A 190 -13.34 7.84 -30.97
CA LEU A 190 -11.96 7.59 -30.54
C LEU A 190 -10.94 8.61 -31.11
N ALA A 191 -11.38 9.65 -31.79
CA ALA A 191 -10.49 10.67 -32.37
C ALA A 191 -9.59 11.35 -31.32
N ALA A 192 -10.05 11.47 -30.06
CA ALA A 192 -9.25 11.98 -28.96
C ALA A 192 -8.08 11.05 -28.56
N HIS A 193 -8.08 9.80 -29.02
CA HIS A 193 -7.08 8.78 -28.74
C HIS A 193 -6.34 8.32 -30.01
N ALA A 194 -6.24 9.21 -31.01
CA ALA A 194 -5.62 8.93 -32.31
C ALA A 194 -4.15 8.46 -32.21
N ASP A 195 -3.41 8.84 -31.19
CA ASP A 195 -2.03 8.47 -30.89
C ASP A 195 -1.85 6.98 -30.51
N VAL A 196 -2.92 6.35 -30.00
CA VAL A 196 -2.95 4.92 -29.66
C VAL A 196 -3.77 4.09 -30.66
N MET A 197 -3.93 4.60 -31.87
CA MET A 197 -4.64 3.93 -32.97
C MET A 197 -3.76 3.64 -34.15
N LEU A 198 -4.10 2.56 -34.86
CA LEU A 198 -3.55 2.14 -36.14
C LEU A 198 -4.70 1.57 -37.01
N VAL A 199 -4.78 1.92 -38.24
CA VAL A 199 -5.74 1.34 -39.18
C VAL A 199 -5.00 0.41 -40.16
N VAL A 200 -5.50 -0.80 -40.31
CA VAL A 200 -5.00 -1.78 -41.31
C VAL A 200 -6.09 -2.05 -42.34
N LEU A 201 -5.85 -1.67 -43.57
CA LEU A 201 -6.66 -2.11 -44.70
C LEU A 201 -6.20 -3.51 -45.09
N ASN A 202 -6.88 -4.52 -44.57
CA ASN A 202 -6.56 -5.92 -44.85
C ASN A 202 -7.18 -6.38 -46.17
N GLN A 203 -6.79 -7.57 -46.68
CA GLN A 203 -7.32 -8.18 -47.92
C GLN A 203 -7.04 -7.34 -49.17
N VAL A 204 -5.93 -6.57 -49.21
CA VAL A 204 -5.56 -5.75 -50.36
C VAL A 204 -5.24 -6.60 -51.59
N ASP A 205 -4.96 -7.89 -51.41
CA ASP A 205 -4.79 -8.88 -52.49
C ASP A 205 -6.06 -9.10 -53.36
N ARG A 206 -7.24 -8.69 -52.83
CA ARG A 206 -8.50 -8.72 -53.57
C ARG A 206 -8.68 -7.52 -54.50
N LEU A 207 -7.87 -6.49 -54.35
CA LEU A 207 -7.92 -5.29 -55.19
C LEU A 207 -6.93 -5.37 -56.32
N PRO A 208 -7.32 -5.02 -57.57
CA PRO A 208 -6.37 -4.74 -58.64
C PRO A 208 -5.39 -3.65 -58.19
N ALA A 209 -4.14 -3.71 -58.62
CA ALA A 209 -3.11 -2.77 -58.23
C ALA A 209 -3.50 -1.29 -58.46
N ALA A 210 -4.19 -1.00 -59.56
CA ALA A 210 -4.67 0.33 -59.89
C ALA A 210 -5.77 0.83 -58.92
N ALA A 211 -6.62 -0.05 -58.40
CA ALA A 211 -7.69 0.31 -57.48
C ALA A 211 -7.22 0.47 -56.00
N ARG A 212 -6.10 -0.19 -55.69
CA ARG A 212 -5.56 -0.18 -54.31
C ARG A 212 -5.21 1.25 -53.81
N GLN A 213 -4.48 2.01 -54.64
CA GLN A 213 -4.09 3.37 -54.28
C GLN A 213 -5.33 4.29 -54.14
N GLY A 214 -6.34 4.12 -54.99
CA GLY A 214 -7.58 4.85 -54.86
C GLY A 214 -8.32 4.55 -53.52
N CYS A 215 -8.43 3.27 -53.17
CA CYS A 215 -9.03 2.83 -51.91
C CYS A 215 -8.30 3.39 -50.69
N LEU A 216 -6.96 3.39 -50.67
CA LEU A 216 -6.18 3.97 -49.58
C LEU A 216 -6.35 5.48 -49.49
N THR A 217 -6.41 6.18 -50.65
CA THR A 217 -6.64 7.65 -50.68
C THR A 217 -8.02 7.99 -50.16
N ASP A 218 -9.06 7.25 -50.55
CA ASP A 218 -10.42 7.46 -50.10
C ASP A 218 -10.56 7.16 -48.58
N LEU A 219 -10.02 6.05 -48.08
CA LEU A 219 -9.97 5.74 -46.67
C LEU A 219 -9.27 6.86 -45.85
N ARG A 220 -8.13 7.36 -46.36
CA ARG A 220 -7.45 8.48 -45.72
C ARG A 220 -8.34 9.72 -45.66
N GLY A 221 -9.05 10.04 -46.74
CA GLY A 221 -9.98 11.14 -46.79
C GLY A 221 -11.16 10.99 -45.81
N LEU A 222 -11.64 9.77 -45.56
CA LEU A 222 -12.64 9.47 -44.53
C LEU A 222 -12.09 9.75 -43.15
N LEU A 223 -10.94 9.19 -42.80
CA LEU A 223 -10.30 9.38 -41.50
C LEU A 223 -9.94 10.86 -41.22
N ASP A 224 -9.54 11.60 -42.24
CA ASP A 224 -9.23 13.04 -42.10
C ASP A 224 -10.46 13.86 -41.72
N ARG A 225 -11.65 13.51 -42.28
CA ARG A 225 -12.93 14.16 -41.92
C ARG A 225 -13.36 13.86 -40.48
N GLU A 226 -12.95 12.73 -39.93
CA GLU A 226 -13.26 12.29 -38.57
C GLU A 226 -12.24 12.78 -37.52
N GLY A 227 -11.25 13.59 -37.93
CA GLY A 227 -10.22 14.10 -37.02
C GLY A 227 -9.06 13.12 -36.79
N LEU A 228 -8.99 12.00 -37.53
CA LEU A 228 -8.00 10.94 -37.38
C LEU A 228 -6.80 11.09 -38.35
N ARG A 229 -6.41 12.33 -38.65
CA ARG A 229 -5.29 12.64 -39.59
C ARG A 229 -3.96 12.01 -39.21
N ALA A 230 -3.68 11.92 -37.91
CA ALA A 230 -2.42 11.40 -37.39
C ALA A 230 -2.37 9.86 -37.35
N VAL A 231 -3.51 9.18 -37.52
CA VAL A 231 -3.57 7.71 -37.46
C VAL A 231 -2.90 7.09 -38.68
N PRO A 232 -1.89 6.23 -38.50
CA PRO A 232 -1.29 5.52 -39.64
C PRO A 232 -2.29 4.59 -40.30
N VAL A 233 -2.20 4.45 -41.64
CA VAL A 233 -2.96 3.45 -42.44
C VAL A 233 -1.98 2.54 -43.15
N LEU A 234 -2.04 1.25 -42.85
CA LEU A 234 -1.18 0.24 -43.45
C LEU A 234 -2.01 -0.71 -44.34
N PRO A 235 -1.64 -0.89 -45.59
CA PRO A 235 -2.20 -1.96 -46.44
C PRO A 235 -1.62 -3.30 -46.03
N ALA A 236 -2.45 -4.35 -45.93
CA ALA A 236 -1.97 -5.69 -45.60
C ALA A 236 -2.81 -6.78 -46.28
N SER A 237 -2.23 -7.96 -46.42
CA SER A 237 -2.93 -9.17 -46.74
C SER A 237 -2.46 -10.32 -45.85
N ALA A 238 -3.34 -10.75 -44.97
CA ALA A 238 -3.07 -11.93 -44.15
C ALA A 238 -2.87 -13.21 -44.98
N ARG A 239 -3.41 -13.24 -46.18
CA ARG A 239 -3.33 -14.40 -47.07
C ARG A 239 -2.01 -14.49 -47.82
N THR A 240 -1.50 -13.38 -48.33
CA THR A 240 -0.27 -13.35 -49.16
C THR A 240 0.99 -12.97 -48.38
N GLY A 241 0.82 -12.43 -47.15
CA GLY A 241 1.92 -11.89 -46.35
C GLY A 241 2.32 -10.46 -46.71
N GLU A 242 1.68 -9.85 -47.72
CA GLU A 242 1.94 -8.47 -48.11
C GLU A 242 1.65 -7.50 -46.96
N GLY A 243 2.56 -6.54 -46.69
CA GLY A 243 2.41 -5.52 -45.62
C GLY A 243 2.60 -6.05 -44.19
N LEU A 244 2.75 -7.36 -43.98
CA LEU A 244 2.95 -7.90 -42.59
C LEU A 244 4.28 -7.45 -41.99
N GLY A 245 5.33 -7.28 -42.80
CA GLY A 245 6.62 -6.75 -42.30
C GLY A 245 6.49 -5.32 -41.77
N GLU A 246 5.74 -4.46 -42.47
CA GLU A 246 5.48 -3.09 -42.05
C GLU A 246 4.62 -3.05 -40.75
N LEU A 247 3.60 -3.90 -40.67
CA LEU A 247 2.76 -4.04 -39.52
C LEU A 247 3.58 -4.51 -38.30
N ARG A 248 4.41 -5.57 -38.46
CA ARG A 248 5.30 -6.05 -37.39
C ARG A 248 6.29 -4.97 -36.95
N GLY A 249 6.86 -4.21 -37.89
CA GLY A 249 7.75 -3.09 -37.59
C GLY A 249 7.05 -1.99 -36.79
N GLU A 250 5.77 -1.68 -37.08
CA GLU A 250 4.99 -0.73 -36.29
C GLU A 250 4.74 -1.26 -34.85
N LEU A 251 4.36 -2.53 -34.73
CA LEU A 251 4.17 -3.16 -33.42
C LEU A 251 5.46 -3.15 -32.59
N ALA A 252 6.60 -3.49 -33.22
CA ALA A 252 7.92 -3.43 -32.58
C ALA A 252 8.28 -2.02 -32.10
N ARG A 253 7.98 -0.99 -32.90
CA ARG A 253 8.18 0.41 -32.46
C ARG A 253 7.34 0.76 -31.23
N ARG A 254 6.10 0.28 -31.15
CA ARG A 254 5.23 0.50 -29.98
C ARG A 254 5.76 -0.23 -28.74
N VAL A 255 6.22 -1.48 -28.89
CA VAL A 255 6.88 -2.23 -27.82
C VAL A 255 8.11 -1.48 -27.30
N ALA A 256 9.00 -1.05 -28.20
CA ALA A 256 10.20 -0.30 -27.84
C ALA A 256 9.90 1.03 -27.12
N ALA A 257 8.88 1.76 -27.58
CA ALA A 257 8.44 3.01 -26.96
C ALA A 257 7.91 2.78 -25.52
N LYS A 258 7.11 1.72 -25.33
CA LYS A 258 6.62 1.33 -23.99
C LYS A 258 7.77 0.95 -23.06
N GLN A 259 8.68 0.10 -23.52
CA GLN A 259 9.86 -0.30 -22.75
C GLN A 259 10.76 0.90 -22.40
N ALA A 260 10.91 1.88 -23.30
CA ALA A 260 11.65 3.10 -23.01
C ALA A 260 10.95 3.95 -21.92
N SER A 261 9.61 4.03 -21.94
CA SER A 261 8.84 4.71 -20.90
C SER A 261 8.98 4.03 -19.54
N VAL A 262 8.94 2.69 -19.51
CA VAL A 262 9.15 1.90 -18.28
C VAL A 262 10.55 2.12 -17.72
N ARG A 263 11.60 2.06 -18.58
CA ARG A 263 12.99 2.33 -18.14
C ARG A 263 13.16 3.73 -17.56
N ARG A 264 12.49 4.75 -18.10
CA ARG A 264 12.51 6.11 -17.53
C ARG A 264 11.87 6.12 -16.13
N LEU A 265 10.73 5.46 -15.96
CA LEU A 265 10.08 5.39 -14.65
C LEU A 265 10.95 4.63 -13.63
N GLU A 266 11.64 3.56 -14.04
CA GLU A 266 12.60 2.86 -13.19
C GLU A 266 13.78 3.74 -12.77
N ALA A 267 14.27 4.58 -13.68
CA ALA A 267 15.32 5.56 -13.37
C ALA A 267 14.81 6.64 -12.39
N ASP A 268 13.58 7.16 -12.61
CA ASP A 268 12.94 8.13 -11.72
C ASP A 268 12.73 7.54 -10.32
N LEU A 269 12.28 6.28 -10.22
CA LEU A 269 12.15 5.55 -8.95
C LEU A 269 13.50 5.36 -8.26
N SER A 270 14.55 5.05 -9.02
CA SER A 270 15.90 4.86 -8.46
C SER A 270 16.46 6.17 -7.92
N ALA A 271 16.30 7.28 -8.66
CA ALA A 271 16.70 8.61 -8.21
C ALA A 271 15.92 9.07 -6.98
N LEU A 272 14.61 8.79 -6.93
CA LEU A 272 13.79 9.08 -5.75
C LEU A 272 14.24 8.25 -4.54
N THR A 273 14.53 6.96 -4.73
CA THR A 273 15.01 6.09 -3.64
C THR A 273 16.31 6.62 -3.06
N ALA A 274 17.27 7.06 -3.90
CA ALA A 274 18.52 7.66 -3.44
C ALA A 274 18.27 8.95 -2.63
N THR A 275 17.36 9.82 -3.09
CA THR A 275 16.98 11.03 -2.34
C THR A 275 16.33 10.68 -0.98
N LEU A 276 15.48 9.66 -0.94
CA LEU A 276 14.88 9.18 0.30
C LEU A 276 15.91 8.56 1.25
N GLU A 277 16.88 7.80 0.73
CA GLU A 277 17.98 7.24 1.50
C GLU A 277 18.84 8.36 2.11
N GLU A 278 19.26 9.36 1.32
CA GLU A 278 19.98 10.53 1.80
C GLU A 278 19.21 11.28 2.90
N SER A 279 17.89 11.43 2.74
CA SER A 279 17.05 12.09 3.74
C SER A 279 16.89 11.28 5.04
N CYS A 280 17.16 9.98 5.01
CA CYS A 280 16.98 9.06 6.14
C CYS A 280 18.32 8.59 6.77
N ASP A 281 19.43 8.65 6.04
CA ASP A 281 20.71 8.01 6.41
C ASP A 281 21.53 8.84 7.40
N ASP A 282 21.30 10.14 7.47
CA ASP A 282 22.00 11.08 8.37
C ASP A 282 21.45 11.07 9.81
N THR A 283 20.55 10.15 10.12
CA THR A 283 20.02 9.97 11.44
C THR A 283 20.93 9.07 12.28
N SER A 284 21.98 9.64 12.86
CA SER A 284 22.49 9.11 14.11
C SER A 284 21.28 8.93 15.03
N ARG A 285 20.96 7.71 15.44
CA ARG A 285 19.86 7.43 16.38
C ARG A 285 20.09 8.31 17.60
N ALA A 286 19.37 9.43 17.69
CA ALA A 286 19.32 10.22 18.90
C ALA A 286 18.71 9.30 19.97
N ALA A 287 19.54 8.70 20.77
CA ALA A 287 19.08 7.90 21.90
C ALA A 287 18.64 8.92 22.95
N VAL A 288 17.35 8.85 23.32
CA VAL A 288 16.87 9.61 24.47
C VAL A 288 17.77 9.23 25.67
N ASP A 289 18.40 10.21 26.28
CA ASP A 289 19.29 10.00 27.43
C ASP A 289 18.48 9.39 28.59
N ARG A 290 19.08 8.43 29.30
CA ARG A 290 18.47 7.82 30.50
C ARG A 290 18.01 8.87 31.49
N ARG A 291 18.75 9.97 31.61
CA ARG A 291 18.39 11.06 32.52
C ARG A 291 17.08 11.72 32.12
N GLY A 292 16.83 11.98 30.84
CA GLY A 292 15.57 12.54 30.35
C GLY A 292 14.38 11.60 30.60
N LEU A 293 14.62 10.27 30.44
CA LEU A 293 13.60 9.27 30.77
C LEU A 293 13.33 9.20 32.27
N ASP A 294 14.34 9.25 33.12
CA ASP A 294 14.20 9.23 34.58
C ASP A 294 13.47 10.48 35.08
N GLU A 295 13.74 11.66 34.51
CA GLU A 295 13.03 12.90 34.78
C GLU A 295 11.56 12.79 34.40
N LEU A 296 11.22 12.22 33.25
CA LEU A 296 9.85 11.98 32.80
C LEU A 296 9.13 10.99 33.74
N VAL A 297 9.79 9.87 34.08
CA VAL A 297 9.22 8.87 35.02
C VAL A 297 8.94 9.51 36.39
N THR A 298 9.84 10.33 36.87
CA THR A 298 9.66 11.05 38.16
C THR A 298 8.48 12.00 38.06
N ALA A 299 8.38 12.82 37.01
CA ALA A 299 7.28 13.75 36.83
C ALA A 299 5.92 13.03 36.71
N LEU A 300 5.88 11.89 36.00
CA LEU A 300 4.67 11.07 35.90
C LEU A 300 4.28 10.42 37.24
N ALA A 301 5.27 9.93 38.01
CA ALA A 301 5.04 9.36 39.34
C ALA A 301 4.48 10.41 40.30
N ASP A 302 5.03 11.62 40.30
CA ASP A 302 4.55 12.75 41.11
C ASP A 302 3.13 13.15 40.70
N ALA A 303 2.84 13.22 39.40
CA ALA A 303 1.51 13.54 38.90
C ALA A 303 0.47 12.45 39.23
N ALA A 304 0.88 11.18 39.25
CA ALA A 304 0.06 10.04 39.65
C ALA A 304 -0.13 9.96 41.19
N GLY A 305 0.56 10.80 41.97
CA GLY A 305 0.51 10.77 43.44
C GLY A 305 1.16 9.52 44.03
N ALA A 306 2.15 8.93 43.37
CA ALA A 306 2.79 7.69 43.80
C ALA A 306 3.34 7.77 45.22
N ASP A 307 3.96 8.88 45.58
CA ASP A 307 4.47 9.10 46.95
C ASP A 307 3.38 9.14 48.02
N VAL A 308 2.23 9.72 47.71
CA VAL A 308 1.07 9.74 48.61
C VAL A 308 0.56 8.34 48.84
N ILE A 309 0.46 7.56 47.77
CA ILE A 309 0.01 6.17 47.81
C ILE A 309 1.01 5.30 48.59
N ALA A 310 2.30 5.38 48.25
CA ALA A 310 3.37 4.66 48.91
C ALA A 310 3.41 4.97 50.41
N GLY A 311 3.29 6.27 50.79
CA GLY A 311 3.19 6.71 52.15
C GLY A 311 1.96 6.17 52.89
N ALA A 312 0.81 6.10 52.22
CA ALA A 312 -0.41 5.54 52.80
C ALA A 312 -0.31 4.02 53.00
N VAL A 313 0.24 3.32 52.02
CA VAL A 313 0.51 1.87 52.09
C VAL A 313 1.49 1.56 53.25
N ALA A 314 2.58 2.31 53.34
CA ALA A 314 3.58 2.12 54.39
C ALA A 314 2.97 2.39 55.81
N ARG A 315 2.18 3.44 55.96
CA ARG A 315 1.47 3.72 57.24
C ARG A 315 0.45 2.63 57.56
N SER A 316 -0.32 2.18 56.57
CA SER A 316 -1.27 1.08 56.74
C SER A 316 -0.58 -0.23 57.12
N HIS A 317 0.54 -0.53 56.49
CA HIS A 317 1.33 -1.75 56.82
C HIS A 317 1.88 -1.68 58.24
N ARG A 318 2.43 -0.52 58.69
CA ARG A 318 2.91 -0.31 60.06
C ARG A 318 1.77 -0.45 61.07
N LEU A 319 0.60 0.13 60.81
CA LEU A 319 -0.58 0.00 61.68
C LEU A 319 -0.99 -1.47 61.82
N ARG A 320 -1.06 -2.20 60.73
CA ARG A 320 -1.41 -3.63 60.74
C ARG A 320 -0.37 -4.51 61.43
N ALA A 321 0.92 -4.20 61.20
CA ALA A 321 2.00 -4.84 61.95
C ALA A 321 1.86 -4.62 63.45
N GLY A 322 1.63 -3.38 63.89
CA GLY A 322 1.40 -3.06 65.31
C GLY A 322 0.16 -3.75 65.90
N LEU A 323 -0.93 -3.88 65.09
CA LEU A 323 -2.11 -4.65 65.52
C LEU A 323 -1.85 -6.15 65.57
N ALA A 324 -0.97 -6.70 64.73
CA ALA A 324 -0.63 -8.11 64.68
C ALA A 324 0.41 -8.53 65.71
N THR A 325 1.41 -7.68 65.97
CA THR A 325 2.57 -7.95 66.83
C THR A 325 2.61 -7.16 68.13
N GLY A 326 1.62 -6.27 68.38
CA GLY A 326 1.53 -5.48 69.63
C GLY A 326 1.07 -6.35 70.80
N TRP A 327 1.49 -5.96 72.02
CA TRP A 327 1.10 -6.67 73.21
C TRP A 327 -0.42 -6.75 73.42
N PRO A 328 -0.97 -7.91 73.80
CA PRO A 328 -2.41 -8.14 73.88
C PRO A 328 -3.17 -7.06 74.67
N PHE A 329 -2.60 -6.55 75.77
CA PHE A 329 -3.23 -5.57 76.68
C PHE A 329 -3.29 -4.13 76.11
N THR A 330 -2.42 -3.78 75.11
CA THR A 330 -2.39 -2.44 74.52
C THR A 330 -3.03 -2.35 73.14
N ARG A 331 -3.42 -3.49 72.53
CA ARG A 331 -4.00 -3.58 71.22
C ARG A 331 -5.33 -2.86 71.04
N TRP A 332 -6.11 -2.76 72.10
CA TRP A 332 -7.41 -2.09 72.08
C TRP A 332 -7.27 -0.60 71.72
N ARG A 333 -6.22 0.08 72.17
CA ARG A 333 -5.93 1.50 71.87
C ARG A 333 -5.59 1.72 70.37
N SER A 334 -4.92 0.76 69.73
CA SER A 334 -4.58 0.85 68.32
C SER A 334 -5.75 0.52 67.39
N ARG A 335 -6.81 -0.18 67.88
CA ARG A 335 -8.06 -0.41 67.14
C ARG A 335 -8.89 0.84 66.93
N LEU A 336 -8.68 1.88 67.70
CA LEU A 336 -9.34 3.19 67.60
C LEU A 336 -8.69 4.08 66.51
N ARG A 337 -7.53 3.71 65.97
CA ARG A 337 -6.87 4.46 64.91
C ARG A 337 -7.43 4.05 63.56
N LEU A 338 -7.92 5.04 62.79
CA LEU A 338 -8.40 4.82 61.43
C LEU A 338 -7.27 4.38 60.51
N ASP A 339 -7.46 3.30 59.75
CA ASP A 339 -6.50 2.81 58.76
C ASP A 339 -6.35 3.83 57.63
N PRO A 340 -5.15 4.39 57.37
CA PRO A 340 -4.92 5.37 56.31
C PRO A 340 -5.26 4.86 54.90
N ALA A 341 -5.13 3.54 54.64
CA ALA A 341 -5.50 2.95 53.39
C ALA A 341 -7.01 2.93 53.15
N ARG A 342 -7.83 2.91 54.20
CA ARG A 342 -9.29 3.06 54.11
C ARG A 342 -9.71 4.48 53.72
N ARG A 343 -8.95 5.49 54.13
CA ARG A 343 -9.21 6.88 53.77
C ARG A 343 -9.08 7.14 52.27
N LEU A 344 -8.16 6.44 51.61
CA LEU A 344 -7.92 6.51 50.16
C LEU A 344 -8.70 5.43 49.38
N ARG A 345 -9.61 4.68 50.04
CA ARG A 345 -10.43 3.62 49.45
C ARG A 345 -9.66 2.56 48.62
N LEU A 346 -8.38 2.39 48.90
CA LEU A 346 -7.49 1.45 48.22
C LEU A 346 -7.84 -0.04 48.41
N ARG A 347 -8.88 -0.34 49.23
CA ARG A 347 -9.23 -1.70 49.65
C ARG A 347 -10.50 -2.26 49.03
N ASP A 348 -11.43 -1.43 48.61
CA ASP A 348 -12.82 -1.85 48.32
C ASP A 348 -13.20 -1.75 46.82
N ASN A 349 -12.47 -2.32 45.96
CA ASN A 349 -12.65 -2.39 44.49
C ASN A 349 -11.84 -1.36 43.68
N PRO A 350 -10.89 -1.83 42.85
CA PRO A 350 -9.92 -0.91 42.20
C PRO A 350 -10.47 -0.07 41.07
N SER A 351 -11.62 -0.39 40.48
CA SER A 351 -11.97 0.15 39.14
C SER A 351 -12.84 1.41 39.12
N GLU A 352 -13.61 1.73 40.17
CA GLU A 352 -14.51 2.91 40.14
C GLU A 352 -14.27 3.98 41.20
N LEU A 353 -13.61 3.65 42.32
CA LEU A 353 -13.55 4.50 43.49
C LEU A 353 -12.21 5.23 43.67
N VAL A 354 -11.17 4.89 42.93
CA VAL A 354 -9.85 5.54 43.01
C VAL A 354 -9.90 6.94 42.41
N ARG A 355 -10.71 7.16 41.36
CA ARG A 355 -10.86 8.47 40.69
C ARG A 355 -11.28 9.64 41.59
N THR A 356 -12.03 9.37 42.64
CA THR A 356 -12.56 10.43 43.50
C THR A 356 -11.78 10.64 44.81
N SER A 357 -10.78 9.80 45.11
CA SER A 357 -10.09 9.79 46.42
C SER A 357 -8.65 10.27 46.36
N LEU A 358 -8.03 10.31 45.17
CA LEU A 358 -6.70 10.88 44.96
C LEU A 358 -6.81 12.38 44.67
N PRO A 359 -5.95 13.22 45.27
CA PRO A 359 -5.88 14.61 44.83
C PRO A 359 -5.51 14.70 43.40
N GLN A 360 -6.27 15.44 42.60
CA GLN A 360 -5.93 15.69 41.19
C GLN A 360 -4.54 16.33 41.10
N ALA A 361 -3.77 15.96 40.08
CA ALA A 361 -2.47 16.55 39.83
C ALA A 361 -2.57 18.07 39.79
N SER A 362 -1.73 18.75 40.58
CA SER A 362 -1.68 20.20 40.62
C SER A 362 -1.26 20.78 39.29
N ALA A 363 -1.56 22.07 39.07
CA ALA A 363 -1.10 22.77 37.83
C ALA A 363 0.44 22.69 37.67
N VAL A 364 1.18 22.70 38.78
CA VAL A 364 2.65 22.59 38.76
C VAL A 364 3.09 21.20 38.30
N GLN A 365 2.48 20.14 38.81
CA GLN A 365 2.81 18.75 38.41
C GLN A 365 2.49 18.52 36.94
N ARG A 366 1.36 19.00 36.44
CA ARG A 366 1.03 18.95 35.01
C ARG A 366 2.07 19.68 34.14
N ALA A 367 2.48 20.89 34.55
CA ALA A 367 3.51 21.65 33.87
C ALA A 367 4.88 20.93 33.85
N GLN A 368 5.21 20.19 34.92
CA GLN A 368 6.42 19.37 34.98
C GLN A 368 6.39 18.20 34.00
N VAL A 369 5.25 17.48 33.92
CA VAL A 369 5.05 16.42 32.92
C VAL A 369 5.15 16.98 31.51
N ASP A 370 4.48 18.12 31.23
CA ASP A 370 4.56 18.78 29.91
C ASP A 370 5.98 19.21 29.56
N SER A 371 6.76 19.66 30.52
CA SER A 371 8.16 20.04 30.33
C SER A 371 9.03 18.82 30.04
N ALA A 372 8.87 17.74 30.78
CA ALA A 372 9.60 16.51 30.60
C ALA A 372 9.28 15.85 29.24
N LEU A 373 8.01 15.85 28.83
CA LEU A 373 7.60 15.36 27.52
C LEU A 373 8.24 16.17 26.37
N ARG A 374 8.23 17.51 26.47
CA ARG A 374 8.90 18.36 25.47
C ARG A 374 10.39 18.11 25.42
N GLN A 375 11.04 17.93 26.58
CA GLN A 375 12.47 17.64 26.65
C GLN A 375 12.81 16.30 26.00
N VAL A 376 12.03 15.24 26.28
CA VAL A 376 12.18 13.93 25.63
C VAL A 376 11.93 14.04 24.13
N GLY A 377 10.90 14.78 23.70
CA GLY A 377 10.61 15.04 22.29
C GLY A 377 11.74 15.79 21.60
N HIS A 378 12.37 16.74 22.26
CA HIS A 378 13.51 17.49 21.75
C HIS A 378 14.73 16.60 21.57
N GLN A 379 15.10 15.83 22.61
CA GLN A 379 16.21 14.87 22.54
C GLN A 379 15.98 13.80 21.48
N ALA A 380 14.77 13.27 21.37
CA ALA A 380 14.41 12.28 20.35
C ALA A 380 14.41 12.84 18.93
N SER A 381 14.34 14.16 18.77
CA SER A 381 14.36 14.86 17.47
C SER A 381 15.72 15.41 17.09
N GLU A 382 16.74 15.32 17.95
CA GLU A 382 18.10 15.76 17.66
C GLU A 382 18.69 14.95 16.49
N GLY A 383 19.26 15.63 15.52
CA GLY A 383 19.84 15.02 14.32
C GLY A 383 18.80 14.58 13.26
N LEU A 384 17.50 14.79 13.48
CA LEU A 384 16.49 14.56 12.44
C LEU A 384 16.35 15.80 11.57
N PRO A 385 16.20 15.64 10.24
CA PRO A 385 15.79 16.74 9.38
C PRO A 385 14.43 17.31 9.80
N GLU A 386 14.26 18.63 9.68
CA GLU A 386 12.92 19.21 9.67
C GLU A 386 12.23 18.72 8.41
N PRO A 387 11.03 18.29 8.31
CA PRO A 387 9.89 18.26 9.21
C PRO A 387 9.82 17.03 10.13
N GLY A 388 10.73 16.06 9.99
CA GLY A 388 10.77 14.86 10.82
C GLY A 388 10.93 15.19 12.30
N ALA A 389 11.84 16.12 12.63
CA ALA A 389 12.03 16.62 13.98
C ALA A 389 10.74 17.24 14.56
N THR A 390 10.00 18.00 13.74
CA THR A 390 8.72 18.58 14.14
C THR A 390 7.64 17.49 14.36
N ALA A 391 7.61 16.46 13.52
CA ALA A 391 6.68 15.33 13.69
C ALA A 391 6.93 14.56 14.99
N VAL A 392 8.21 14.32 15.34
CA VAL A 392 8.59 13.66 16.61
C VAL A 392 8.22 14.50 17.81
N ARG A 393 8.52 15.81 17.79
CA ARG A 393 8.14 16.74 18.87
C ARG A 393 6.63 16.80 19.07
N ARG A 394 5.85 16.80 17.99
CA ARG A 394 4.38 16.76 18.04
C ARG A 394 3.88 15.45 18.61
N ALA A 395 4.37 14.31 18.12
CA ALA A 395 3.99 12.98 18.61
C ALA A 395 4.27 12.78 20.11
N ALA A 396 5.34 13.39 20.64
CA ALA A 396 5.64 13.36 22.06
C ALA A 396 4.58 14.05 22.93
N THR A 397 3.82 14.99 22.37
CA THR A 397 2.82 15.79 23.10
C THR A 397 1.37 15.50 22.70
N ASP A 398 1.12 14.77 21.61
CA ASP A 398 -0.24 14.54 21.07
C ASP A 398 -1.18 13.82 22.05
N HIS A 399 -0.65 12.93 22.90
CA HIS A 399 -1.43 12.14 23.86
C HIS A 399 -1.37 12.67 25.28
N ARG A 400 -0.92 13.92 25.48
CA ARG A 400 -0.80 14.50 26.84
C ARG A 400 -2.14 14.57 27.58
N ASP A 401 -3.23 14.78 26.87
CA ASP A 401 -4.57 14.93 27.45
C ASP A 401 -5.14 13.58 27.91
N ASP A 402 -4.63 12.46 27.38
CA ASP A 402 -4.98 11.09 27.77
C ASP A 402 -4.17 10.58 28.98
N LEU A 403 -3.04 11.25 29.31
CA LEU A 403 -2.12 10.80 30.36
C LEU A 403 -2.78 10.68 31.73
N PRO A 404 -3.64 11.61 32.18
CA PRO A 404 -4.30 11.49 33.50
C PRO A 404 -5.12 10.20 33.62
N ASP A 405 -5.89 9.87 32.56
CA ASP A 405 -6.72 8.66 32.52
C ASP A 405 -5.87 7.37 32.45
N LEU A 406 -4.72 7.43 31.78
CA LEU A 406 -3.76 6.32 31.74
C LEU A 406 -3.08 6.10 33.08
N LEU A 407 -2.63 7.17 33.75
CA LEU A 407 -2.01 7.10 35.07
C LEU A 407 -2.99 6.56 36.11
N ASP A 408 -4.24 7.05 36.13
CA ASP A 408 -5.30 6.53 36.99
C ASP A 408 -5.53 5.03 36.80
N ARG A 409 -5.53 4.58 35.55
CA ARG A 409 -5.71 3.15 35.22
C ARG A 409 -4.52 2.29 35.68
N VAL A 410 -3.29 2.78 35.49
CA VAL A 410 -2.08 2.09 35.98
C VAL A 410 -2.08 1.97 37.48
N VAL A 411 -2.39 3.06 38.19
CA VAL A 411 -2.47 3.09 39.67
C VAL A 411 -3.56 2.14 40.18
N ALA A 412 -4.74 2.15 39.53
CA ALA A 412 -5.86 1.28 39.90
C ALA A 412 -5.55 -0.22 39.66
N GLY A 413 -4.76 -0.52 38.62
CA GLY A 413 -4.34 -1.90 38.28
C GLY A 413 -3.15 -2.45 39.07
N THR A 414 -2.48 -1.62 39.86
CA THR A 414 -1.27 -2.02 40.60
C THR A 414 -1.61 -2.80 41.85
N ASP A 415 -1.09 -4.05 42.02
CA ASP A 415 -1.22 -4.79 43.29
C ASP A 415 -0.35 -4.16 44.37
N LEU A 416 -0.96 -3.41 45.26
CA LEU A 416 -0.29 -2.74 46.40
C LEU A 416 0.04 -3.72 47.54
N GLY A 417 -0.19 -5.00 47.41
CA GLY A 417 0.15 -6.04 48.38
C GLY A 417 -0.59 -5.88 49.72
N LEU A 418 -1.65 -5.09 49.80
CA LEU A 418 -2.40 -4.80 50.99
C LEU A 418 -3.08 -6.03 51.61
N GLY A 419 -3.29 -7.08 50.84
CA GLY A 419 -3.87 -8.34 51.30
C GLY A 419 -2.88 -9.30 51.96
N ARG A 420 -1.57 -9.12 51.73
CA ARG A 420 -0.53 -10.07 52.14
C ARG A 420 -0.20 -9.86 53.61
N ARG A 421 -0.37 -10.91 54.45
CA ARG A 421 0.06 -10.92 55.84
C ARG A 421 1.32 -11.77 55.96
N PRO A 422 2.49 -11.20 56.29
CA PRO A 422 3.71 -11.94 56.53
C PRO A 422 3.54 -13.03 57.57
N VAL A 423 4.05 -14.24 57.32
CA VAL A 423 3.91 -15.38 58.27
C VAL A 423 4.49 -15.09 59.65
N TRP A 424 5.58 -14.31 59.70
CA TRP A 424 6.22 -13.93 60.93
C TRP A 424 5.30 -13.13 61.93
N TRP A 425 4.28 -12.44 61.41
CA TRP A 425 3.29 -11.79 62.29
C TRP A 425 2.52 -12.80 63.15
N ARG A 426 2.22 -13.98 62.57
CA ARG A 426 1.57 -15.09 63.30
C ARG A 426 2.49 -15.65 64.36
N VAL A 427 3.77 -15.88 64.01
CA VAL A 427 4.78 -16.41 64.95
C VAL A 427 4.94 -15.46 66.14
N VAL A 428 5.12 -14.16 65.92
CA VAL A 428 5.26 -13.19 67.01
C VAL A 428 3.99 -13.15 67.88
N ASN A 429 2.81 -13.20 67.30
CA ASN A 429 1.56 -13.19 68.04
C ASN A 429 1.41 -14.45 68.95
N VAL A 430 1.75 -15.63 68.44
CA VAL A 430 1.72 -16.86 69.23
C VAL A 430 2.72 -16.81 70.36
N LEU A 431 3.96 -16.32 70.10
CA LEU A 431 4.98 -16.18 71.13
C LEU A 431 4.55 -15.23 72.25
N GLN A 432 3.93 -14.08 71.89
CA GLN A 432 3.42 -13.12 72.85
C GLN A 432 2.32 -13.67 73.76
N TRP A 433 1.40 -14.44 73.19
CA TRP A 433 0.37 -15.13 73.98
C TRP A 433 0.95 -16.16 74.91
N LEU A 434 1.94 -16.93 74.45
CA LEU A 434 2.65 -17.93 75.27
C LEU A 434 3.39 -17.24 76.44
N LEU A 435 4.09 -16.14 76.16
CA LEU A 435 4.74 -15.33 77.24
C LEU A 435 3.76 -14.76 78.17
N ALA A 436 2.62 -14.24 77.69
CA ALA A 436 1.56 -13.67 78.55
C ALA A 436 0.93 -14.75 79.42
N THR A 437 0.66 -15.96 78.93
CA THR A 437 0.15 -17.07 79.71
C THR A 437 1.15 -17.56 80.75
N VAL A 438 2.44 -17.65 80.43
CA VAL A 438 3.49 -17.98 81.43
C VAL A 438 3.61 -16.89 82.48
N ALA A 439 3.56 -15.58 82.16
CA ALA A 439 3.61 -14.50 83.13
C ALA A 439 2.41 -14.53 84.03
N VAL A 440 1.22 -14.82 83.55
CA VAL A 440 0.01 -14.93 84.42
C VAL A 440 0.09 -16.14 85.31
N ALA A 441 0.53 -17.29 84.77
CA ALA A 441 0.68 -18.50 85.61
C ALA A 441 1.78 -18.42 86.67
N GLY A 442 2.83 -17.60 86.41
CA GLY A 442 3.90 -17.37 87.42
C GLY A 442 3.59 -16.31 88.42
N ALA A 443 2.49 -15.51 88.24
CA ALA A 443 2.01 -14.50 89.17
C ALA A 443 0.88 -14.98 90.10
N LEU A 444 0.33 -16.13 89.82
CA LEU A 444 -0.61 -16.89 90.68
C LEU A 444 0.15 -17.88 91.52
#